data_cb812011acbdd3abfba8ad5ec4baaef0
#
_entry.id   cb812011acbdd3abfba8ad5ec4baaef0
#
_cell.length_a   1.000
_cell.length_b   1.000
_cell.length_c   1.000
_cell.angle_alpha   90.00
_cell.angle_beta   90.00
_cell.angle_gamma   90.00
#
_symmetry.space_group_name_H-M   'P 1'
#
loop_
_entity.id
_entity.type
_entity.pdbx_description
1 polymer ?
#
loop_
_entity_poly.entity_id
_entity_poly.type
_entity_poly.pdbx_seq_one_letter_code
_entity_poly.pdbx_strand_id
1 'polypeptide(L)'
;TQAKTLFPYTTLFRSGFGKYYTLLTGDKEKDWMVDANIEVQMKEQGEMRETKWLSAGYQDLLGICMRLALVDAMYPKEKPFLVLDDPFVNLDEEKMAHGNELFGKISGEYQILYFTCHASRNIENAK
;
A
#
# COMPACT_ATOMS: atom_id res chain seq x y z
N THR A 1 -17.77 -25.01 2.59
CA THR A 1 -16.63 -25.22 3.53
C THR A 1 -15.36 -24.49 3.10
N GLN A 2 -15.12 -24.28 1.82
CA GLN A 2 -13.93 -23.55 1.34
C GLN A 2 -14.01 -22.03 1.56
N ALA A 3 -15.21 -21.45 1.57
CA ALA A 3 -15.39 -20.01 1.84
C ALA A 3 -14.98 -19.59 3.27
N LYS A 4 -15.07 -20.49 4.24
CA LYS A 4 -14.69 -20.22 5.64
C LYS A 4 -13.18 -20.11 5.84
N THR A 5 -12.38 -20.75 5.01
CA THR A 5 -10.91 -20.75 5.14
C THR A 5 -10.25 -19.49 4.54
N LEU A 6 -10.91 -18.82 3.60
CA LEU A 6 -10.44 -17.56 2.98
C LEU A 6 -10.76 -16.33 3.83
N PHE A 7 -11.73 -16.40 4.71
CA PHE A 7 -12.23 -15.28 5.51
C PHE A 7 -11.16 -14.58 6.40
N PRO A 8 -10.29 -15.30 7.14
CA PRO A 8 -9.30 -14.65 8.00
C PRO A 8 -8.26 -13.86 7.21
N TYR A 9 -7.80 -14.38 6.08
CA TYR A 9 -6.81 -13.72 5.23
C TYR A 9 -7.38 -12.48 4.55
N THR A 10 -8.62 -12.52 4.10
CA THR A 10 -9.29 -11.38 3.49
C THR A 10 -9.47 -10.23 4.48
N THR A 11 -9.82 -10.53 5.74
CA THR A 11 -9.97 -9.52 6.80
C THR A 11 -8.64 -8.89 7.16
N LEU A 12 -7.58 -9.69 7.33
CA LEU A 12 -6.22 -9.22 7.60
C LEU A 12 -5.69 -8.36 6.43
N PHE A 13 -5.92 -8.80 5.21
CA PHE A 13 -5.54 -8.07 4.02
C PHE A 13 -6.26 -6.72 3.93
N ARG A 14 -7.57 -6.67 4.15
CA ARG A 14 -8.35 -5.42 4.16
C ARG A 14 -7.87 -4.46 5.24
N SER A 15 -7.63 -4.94 6.43
CA SER A 15 -7.11 -4.15 7.55
C SER A 15 -5.73 -3.57 7.22
N GLY A 16 -4.83 -4.40 6.68
CA GLY A 16 -3.50 -3.98 6.24
C GLY A 16 -3.56 -2.95 5.11
N PHE A 17 -4.40 -3.19 4.09
CA PHE A 17 -4.60 -2.25 2.99
C PHE A 17 -5.07 -0.88 3.50
N GLY A 18 -6.09 -0.83 4.36
CA GLY A 18 -6.60 0.41 4.93
C GLY A 18 -5.55 1.18 5.73
N LYS A 19 -4.74 0.46 6.52
CA LYS A 19 -3.60 1.02 7.25
C LYS A 19 -2.62 1.74 6.29
N TYR A 20 -2.17 1.06 5.26
CA TYR A 20 -1.20 1.61 4.32
C TYR A 20 -1.80 2.71 3.45
N TYR A 21 -3.05 2.55 3.02
CA TYR A 21 -3.77 3.57 2.28
C TYR A 21 -3.85 4.89 3.08
N THR A 22 -4.26 4.84 4.33
CA THR A 22 -4.34 6.02 5.21
C THR A 22 -2.96 6.66 5.42
N LEU A 23 -1.91 5.85 5.57
CA LEU A 23 -0.54 6.36 5.72
C LEU A 23 -0.03 7.09 4.48
N LEU A 24 -0.36 6.60 3.28
CA LEU A 24 0.12 7.17 2.01
C LEU A 24 -0.75 8.30 1.47
N THR A 25 -2.01 8.40 1.86
CA THR A 25 -2.93 9.42 1.34
C THR A 25 -3.32 10.48 2.36
N GLY A 26 -3.20 10.17 3.65
CA GLY A 26 -3.79 10.96 4.72
C GLY A 26 -5.32 10.81 4.84
N ASP A 27 -5.97 10.13 3.90
CA ASP A 27 -7.42 9.92 3.88
C ASP A 27 -7.83 8.79 4.83
N LYS A 28 -8.68 9.10 5.80
CA LYS A 28 -9.16 8.12 6.78
C LYS A 28 -10.47 7.42 6.40
N GLU A 29 -11.20 7.95 5.43
CA GLU A 29 -12.61 7.60 5.21
C GLU A 29 -13.01 7.33 3.76
N LYS A 30 -12.10 6.96 2.87
CA LYS A 30 -12.56 6.51 1.56
C LYS A 30 -13.07 5.08 1.63
N ASP A 31 -14.33 4.90 1.24
CA ASP A 31 -14.89 3.57 1.03
C ASP A 31 -14.20 2.88 -0.15
N TRP A 32 -13.52 1.82 0.12
CA TRP A 32 -12.92 0.95 -0.87
C TRP A 32 -13.28 -0.51 -0.59
N MET A 33 -13.28 -1.31 -1.61
CA MET A 33 -13.54 -2.73 -1.53
C MET A 33 -12.45 -3.49 -2.30
N VAL A 34 -12.02 -4.60 -1.76
CA VAL A 34 -11.19 -5.57 -2.46
C VAL A 34 -12.04 -6.76 -2.80
N ASP A 35 -12.10 -7.10 -4.06
CA ASP A 35 -12.87 -8.25 -4.54
C ASP A 35 -12.12 -9.58 -4.36
N ALA A 36 -12.75 -10.69 -4.80
CA ALA A 36 -12.16 -12.01 -4.70
C ALA A 36 -10.92 -12.22 -5.61
N ASN A 37 -10.72 -11.36 -6.59
CA ASN A 37 -9.57 -11.37 -7.49
C ASN A 37 -8.43 -10.47 -6.99
N ILE A 38 -8.58 -9.91 -5.78
CA ILE A 38 -7.64 -8.94 -5.19
C ILE A 38 -7.58 -7.63 -6.02
N GLU A 39 -8.66 -7.29 -6.69
CA GLU A 39 -8.82 -6.00 -7.35
C GLU A 39 -9.45 -4.98 -6.39
N VAL A 40 -8.85 -3.79 -6.35
CA VAL A 40 -9.35 -2.69 -5.52
C VAL A 40 -10.36 -1.88 -6.32
N GLN A 41 -11.51 -1.66 -5.71
CA GLN A 41 -12.54 -0.76 -6.21
C GLN A 41 -12.75 0.35 -5.18
N MET A 42 -12.89 1.58 -5.65
CA MET A 42 -13.13 2.75 -4.80
C MET A 42 -14.59 3.18 -4.94
N LYS A 43 -15.23 3.49 -3.83
CA LYS A 43 -16.56 4.07 -3.85
C LYS A 43 -16.46 5.58 -3.91
N GLU A 44 -16.94 6.16 -4.96
CA GLU A 44 -16.97 7.60 -5.16
C GLU A 44 -18.40 8.04 -5.50
N GLN A 45 -18.95 8.98 -4.74
CA GLN A 45 -20.31 9.48 -4.89
C GLN A 45 -21.41 8.39 -4.92
N GLY A 46 -21.18 7.30 -4.18
CA GLY A 46 -22.13 6.17 -4.10
C GLY A 46 -21.95 5.09 -5.17
N GLU A 47 -21.08 5.30 -6.15
CA GLU A 47 -20.77 4.32 -7.19
C GLU A 47 -19.40 3.68 -6.98
N MET A 48 -19.30 2.37 -7.28
CA MET A 48 -18.03 1.66 -7.27
C MET A 48 -17.28 1.92 -8.58
N ARG A 49 -16.06 2.44 -8.47
CA ARG A 49 -15.19 2.71 -9.63
C ARG A 49 -13.98 1.80 -9.61
N GLU A 50 -13.65 1.28 -10.77
CA GLU A 50 -12.43 0.52 -10.97
C GLU A 50 -11.21 1.45 -10.93
N THR A 51 -10.12 0.96 -10.34
CA THR A 51 -8.88 1.73 -10.17
C THR A 51 -8.20 2.11 -11.49
N LYS A 52 -8.52 1.42 -12.59
CA LYS A 52 -7.98 1.73 -13.94
C LYS A 52 -8.30 3.16 -14.43
N TRP A 53 -9.33 3.80 -13.85
CA TRP A 53 -9.71 5.18 -14.18
C TRP A 53 -8.98 6.24 -13.38
N LEU A 54 -8.17 5.83 -12.41
CA LEU A 54 -7.37 6.72 -11.59
C LEU A 54 -6.07 7.12 -12.30
N SER A 55 -5.45 8.20 -11.85
CA SER A 55 -4.14 8.61 -12.36
C SER A 55 -3.08 7.52 -12.14
N ALA A 56 -2.04 7.49 -12.98
CA ALA A 56 -0.94 6.52 -12.85
C ALA A 56 -0.32 6.55 -11.45
N GLY A 57 -0.06 7.74 -10.91
CA GLY A 57 0.49 7.87 -9.56
C GLY A 57 -0.43 7.30 -8.47
N TYR A 58 -1.75 7.45 -8.64
CA TYR A 58 -2.70 6.89 -7.69
C TYR A 58 -2.80 5.36 -7.82
N GLN A 59 -2.73 4.83 -9.03
CA GLN A 59 -2.68 3.37 -9.27
C GLN A 59 -1.42 2.75 -8.64
N ASP A 60 -0.27 3.39 -8.79
CA ASP A 60 0.99 2.95 -8.18
C ASP A 60 0.90 2.95 -6.65
N LEU A 61 0.32 3.99 -6.08
CA LEU A 61 0.09 4.11 -4.64
C LEU A 61 -0.79 2.96 -4.11
N LEU A 62 -1.90 2.69 -4.78
CA LEU A 62 -2.76 1.55 -4.43
C LEU A 62 -2.01 0.21 -4.55
N GLY A 63 -1.19 0.07 -5.60
CA GLY A 63 -0.35 -1.11 -5.80
C GLY A 63 0.65 -1.33 -4.66
N ILE A 64 1.25 -0.28 -4.13
CA ILE A 64 2.13 -0.34 -2.95
C ILE A 64 1.34 -0.79 -1.71
N CYS A 65 0.18 -0.18 -1.46
CA CYS A 65 -0.69 -0.56 -0.34
C CYS A 65 -1.09 -2.04 -0.40
N MET A 66 -1.46 -2.53 -1.58
CA MET A 66 -1.83 -3.93 -1.79
C MET A 66 -0.68 -4.88 -1.51
N ARG A 67 0.51 -4.59 -2.02
CA ARG A 67 1.70 -5.44 -1.84
C ARG A 67 2.11 -5.51 -0.37
N LEU A 68 2.15 -4.38 0.32
CA LEU A 68 2.49 -4.34 1.74
C LEU A 68 1.43 -5.07 2.59
N ALA A 69 0.15 -4.88 2.30
CA ALA A 69 -0.92 -5.58 2.98
C ALA A 69 -0.86 -7.11 2.76
N LEU A 70 -0.51 -7.53 1.55
CA LEU A 70 -0.33 -8.94 1.23
C LEU A 70 0.85 -9.55 1.99
N VAL A 71 1.98 -8.85 2.03
CA VAL A 71 3.16 -9.30 2.80
C VAL A 71 2.83 -9.41 4.29
N ASP A 72 2.14 -8.42 4.86
CA ASP A 72 1.69 -8.48 6.26
C ASP A 72 0.78 -9.68 6.54
N ALA A 73 -0.14 -9.98 5.63
CA ALA A 73 -1.04 -11.12 5.77
C ALA A 73 -0.33 -12.48 5.64
N MET A 74 0.65 -12.57 4.73
CA MET A 74 1.42 -13.79 4.49
C MET A 74 2.46 -14.06 5.57
N TYR A 75 3.04 -13.02 6.16
CA TYR A 75 4.14 -13.10 7.12
C TYR A 75 3.81 -12.37 8.43
N PRO A 76 2.82 -12.85 9.19
CA PRO A 76 2.37 -12.13 10.38
C PRO A 76 3.37 -12.13 11.54
N LYS A 77 4.28 -13.09 11.58
CA LYS A 77 5.25 -13.27 12.68
C LYS A 77 6.68 -12.91 12.29
N GLU A 78 7.15 -13.46 11.19
CA GLU A 78 8.52 -13.26 10.70
C GLU A 78 8.48 -12.38 9.45
N LYS A 79 8.85 -11.13 9.61
CA LYS A 79 8.83 -10.16 8.51
C LYS A 79 9.98 -10.40 7.54
N PRO A 80 9.72 -10.56 6.23
CA PRO A 80 10.78 -10.65 5.23
C PRO A 80 11.45 -9.28 5.05
N PHE A 81 12.64 -9.24 4.46
CA PHE A 81 13.17 -7.99 3.95
C PHE A 81 12.43 -7.59 2.66
N LEU A 82 12.31 -6.29 2.44
CA LEU A 82 11.65 -5.73 1.28
C LEU A 82 12.69 -5.14 0.32
N VAL A 83 12.53 -5.42 -0.97
CA VAL A 83 13.28 -4.77 -2.04
C VAL A 83 12.33 -3.90 -2.84
N LEU A 84 12.60 -2.61 -2.88
CA LEU A 84 11.77 -1.62 -3.56
C LEU A 84 12.61 -0.89 -4.60
N ASP A 85 12.25 -1.04 -5.88
CA ASP A 85 12.92 -0.40 -6.99
C ASP A 85 12.04 0.75 -7.51
N ASP A 86 12.47 1.96 -7.17
CA ASP A 86 11.84 3.23 -7.53
C ASP A 86 10.29 3.24 -7.37
N PRO A 87 9.76 2.85 -6.20
CA PRO A 87 8.32 2.62 -6.03
C PRO A 87 7.49 3.90 -6.13
N PHE A 88 8.11 5.07 -6.03
CA PHE A 88 7.45 6.38 -5.99
C PHE A 88 7.64 7.20 -7.26
N VAL A 89 7.94 6.57 -8.38
CA VAL A 89 8.27 7.26 -9.65
C VAL A 89 7.18 8.22 -10.13
N ASN A 90 5.92 7.91 -9.90
CA ASN A 90 4.77 8.70 -10.35
C ASN A 90 4.07 9.49 -9.22
N LEU A 91 4.67 9.56 -8.03
CA LEU A 91 4.10 10.32 -6.92
C LEU A 91 4.51 11.79 -6.98
N ASP A 92 3.58 12.66 -6.62
CA ASP A 92 3.83 14.08 -6.39
C ASP A 92 4.54 14.31 -5.03
N GLU A 93 4.96 15.56 -4.78
CA GLU A 93 5.72 15.91 -3.58
C GLU A 93 4.95 15.63 -2.28
N GLU A 94 3.63 15.87 -2.27
CA GLU A 94 2.79 15.63 -1.10
C GLU A 94 2.72 14.15 -0.76
N LYS A 95 2.46 13.31 -1.77
CA LYS A 95 2.44 11.85 -1.59
C LYS A 95 3.81 11.28 -1.30
N MET A 96 4.88 11.91 -1.81
CA MET A 96 6.25 11.54 -1.48
C MET A 96 6.57 11.79 0.00
N ALA A 97 6.09 12.89 0.60
CA ALA A 97 6.21 13.14 2.03
C ALA A 97 5.51 12.06 2.86
N HIS A 98 4.31 11.64 2.46
CA HIS A 98 3.61 10.52 3.09
C HIS A 98 4.35 9.18 2.89
N GLY A 99 5.00 8.98 1.75
CA GLY A 99 5.87 7.82 1.49
C GLY A 99 7.05 7.76 2.46
N ASN A 100 7.70 8.89 2.73
CA ASN A 100 8.76 9.00 3.74
C ASN A 100 8.25 8.64 5.14
N GLU A 101 7.07 9.13 5.51
CA GLU A 101 6.44 8.81 6.79
C GLU A 101 6.10 7.32 6.90
N LEU A 102 5.55 6.73 5.84
CA LEU A 102 5.28 5.30 5.77
C LEU A 102 6.56 4.50 6.01
N PHE A 103 7.64 4.80 5.30
CA PHE A 103 8.90 4.05 5.44
C PHE A 103 9.53 4.25 6.82
N GLY A 104 9.42 5.42 7.40
CA GLY A 104 9.82 5.64 8.79
C GLY A 104 9.09 4.71 9.77
N LYS A 105 7.80 4.49 9.54
CA LYS A 105 6.98 3.61 10.39
C LYS A 105 7.26 2.12 10.17
N ILE A 106 7.35 1.68 8.91
CA ILE A 106 7.54 0.25 8.63
C ILE A 106 9.00 -0.22 8.79
N SER A 107 9.98 0.69 8.78
CA SER A 107 11.40 0.34 9.01
C SER A 107 11.68 -0.23 10.41
N GLY A 108 10.77 -0.01 11.36
CA GLY A 108 10.82 -0.67 12.66
C GLY A 108 10.45 -2.16 12.63
N GLU A 109 9.71 -2.59 11.60
CA GLU A 109 9.25 -3.97 11.43
C GLU A 109 9.96 -4.68 10.29
N TYR A 110 10.33 -3.95 9.23
CA TYR A 110 10.93 -4.48 8.01
C TYR A 110 12.33 -3.95 7.77
N GLN A 111 13.23 -4.80 7.33
CA GLN A 111 14.46 -4.35 6.66
C GLN A 111 14.09 -3.99 5.22
N ILE A 112 14.42 -2.76 4.80
CA ILE A 112 14.05 -2.24 3.49
C ILE A 112 15.31 -1.91 2.70
N LEU A 113 15.41 -2.46 1.48
CA LEU A 113 16.37 -2.06 0.47
C LEU A 113 15.63 -1.20 -0.56
N TYR A 114 15.94 0.06 -0.60
CA TYR A 114 15.28 1.04 -1.46
C TYR A 114 16.23 1.54 -2.53
N PHE A 115 15.86 1.38 -3.78
CA PHE A 115 16.60 1.86 -4.94
C PHE A 115 15.84 3.00 -5.59
N THR A 116 16.53 4.08 -5.95
CA THR A 116 15.97 5.20 -6.70
C THR A 116 17.02 5.81 -7.63
N CYS A 117 16.57 6.28 -8.79
CA CYS A 117 17.40 6.98 -9.77
C CYS A 117 17.43 8.50 -9.56
N HIS A 118 16.60 9.05 -8.66
CA HIS A 118 16.42 10.49 -8.49
C HIS A 118 16.58 10.92 -7.04
N ALA A 119 17.41 11.94 -6.82
CA ALA A 119 17.66 12.51 -5.50
C ALA A 119 16.38 13.04 -4.82
N SER A 120 15.42 13.56 -5.60
CA SER A 120 14.12 14.03 -5.09
C SER A 120 13.25 12.94 -4.48
N ARG A 121 13.58 11.67 -4.73
CA ARG A 121 12.87 10.49 -4.21
C ARG A 121 13.65 9.75 -3.14
N ASN A 122 14.72 10.33 -2.65
CA ASN A 122 15.46 9.76 -1.52
C ASN A 122 14.60 9.73 -0.27
N ILE A 123 14.73 8.64 0.47
CA ILE A 123 14.08 8.49 1.77
C ILE A 123 14.92 9.19 2.82
N GLU A 124 14.28 10.08 3.57
CA GLU A 124 14.92 10.77 4.68
C GLU A 124 15.38 9.77 5.75
N ASN A 125 16.58 10.00 6.28
CA ASN A 125 17.20 9.14 7.31
C ASN A 125 17.47 7.69 6.87
N ALA A 126 17.47 7.37 5.56
CA ALA A 126 18.00 6.10 5.08
C ALA A 126 19.51 6.02 5.39
N LYS A 127 19.95 4.82 5.80
CA LYS A 127 21.36 4.53 6.08
C LYS A 127 22.01 3.82 4.91
#